data_47213a3c678e1a57d1a0a9e56e7c7a85
#
_entry.id   47213a3c678e1a57d1a0a9e56e7c7a85
#
_cell.length_a   1.000
_cell.length_b   1.000
_cell.length_c   1.000
_cell.angle_alpha   90.00
_cell.angle_beta   90.00
_cell.angle_gamma   90.00
#
_symmetry.space_group_name_H-M   'P 1'
#
loop_
_entity.id
_entity.type
_entity.pdbx_description
1 polymer ?
#
loop_
_entity_poly.entity_id
_entity_poly.type
_entity_poly.pdbx_seq_one_letter_code
_entity_poly.pdbx_strand_id
1 'polypeptide(L)'
;QLLGEQSSSNADQEFIGLARIFYEWNDLDAAEQYGQQSLQLARQYDRAVDRFVFCEVFLARVKLARRDVAGAAAMLAETEQSVRESGFVHRMPEVAAAQVLTLLQQGDLAGAAHLARTYDLPLTRARVHLAQGDPTAALAVLEPYRRRVEERAFADEQLRTLILQAVAFDALGERSRAVELLDAALALAEPGGFIRVFVDEGAPMARLLREALSRGVRPEYVRRLLAAFPFYEAERAASPAARVAGSRLAEPLSGRELEVLALVARGLTNQEIALRLYLSLHTVKAHARSIYAKLGVSSRTQAVAKGRALGYLSEDRRPDA
;
A
#
# COMPACT_ATOMS: atom_id res chain seq x y z
N GLN A 1 21.84 -3.69 33.35
CA GLN A 1 22.01 -2.68 32.28
C GLN A 1 22.07 -3.33 30.88
N LEU A 2 22.81 -4.45 30.69
CA LEU A 2 22.93 -5.13 29.37
C LEU A 2 21.62 -5.73 28.81
N LEU A 3 20.65 -6.11 29.63
CA LEU A 3 19.35 -6.63 29.19
C LEU A 3 18.38 -5.53 28.75
N GLY A 4 18.55 -4.30 29.21
CA GLY A 4 17.76 -3.14 28.77
C GLY A 4 18.16 -2.61 27.40
N GLU A 5 19.44 -2.67 27.05
CA GLU A 5 19.99 -2.19 25.79
C GLU A 5 19.65 -3.12 24.60
N GLN A 6 19.59 -4.44 24.81
CA GLN A 6 19.18 -5.39 23.77
C GLN A 6 17.66 -5.32 23.46
N SER A 7 16.82 -5.01 24.45
CA SER A 7 15.38 -4.81 24.23
C SER A 7 15.07 -3.53 23.45
N SER A 8 15.91 -2.49 23.61
CA SER A 8 15.81 -1.21 22.91
C SER A 8 16.34 -1.29 21.46
N SER A 9 17.33 -2.16 21.21
CA SER A 9 17.99 -2.34 19.91
C SER A 9 17.12 -3.02 18.84
N ASN A 10 16.01 -3.68 19.20
CA ASN A 10 15.13 -4.33 18.23
C ASN A 10 13.83 -3.54 17.96
N ALA A 11 13.54 -2.53 18.76
CA ALA A 11 12.30 -1.76 18.62
C ALA A 11 12.21 -1.01 17.27
N ASP A 12 13.34 -0.57 16.71
CA ASP A 12 13.39 0.03 15.39
C ASP A 12 12.95 -0.95 14.28
N GLN A 13 13.34 -2.23 14.39
CA GLN A 13 12.95 -3.28 13.45
C GLN A 13 11.46 -3.63 13.57
N GLU A 14 10.93 -3.63 14.78
CA GLU A 14 9.50 -3.85 15.01
C GLU A 14 8.67 -2.72 14.39
N PHE A 15 9.08 -1.46 14.59
CA PHE A 15 8.37 -0.31 14.02
C PHE A 15 8.44 -0.27 12.49
N ILE A 16 9.58 -0.55 11.86
CA ILE A 16 9.65 -0.60 10.40
C ILE A 16 8.86 -1.78 9.82
N GLY A 17 8.79 -2.90 10.55
CA GLY A 17 7.93 -4.02 10.20
C GLY A 17 6.45 -3.62 10.19
N LEU A 18 5.97 -2.96 11.25
CA LEU A 18 4.61 -2.42 11.32
C LEU A 18 4.34 -1.37 10.23
N ALA A 19 5.28 -0.46 10.01
CA ALA A 19 5.16 0.57 8.99
C ALA A 19 4.93 -0.04 7.59
N ARG A 20 5.67 -1.11 7.25
CA ARG A 20 5.51 -1.84 5.98
C ARG A 20 4.14 -2.52 5.87
N ILE A 21 3.64 -3.12 6.94
CA ILE A 21 2.31 -3.74 6.97
C ILE A 21 1.23 -2.68 6.74
N PHE A 22 1.26 -1.55 7.47
CA PHE A 22 0.30 -0.45 7.27
C PHE A 22 0.38 0.15 5.87
N TYR A 23 1.59 0.24 5.30
CA TYR A 23 1.76 0.65 3.91
C TYR A 23 1.03 -0.29 2.96
N GLU A 24 1.25 -1.59 3.06
CA GLU A 24 0.59 -2.57 2.20
C GLU A 24 -0.94 -2.56 2.38
N TRP A 25 -1.45 -2.22 3.55
CA TRP A 25 -2.88 -2.01 3.80
C TRP A 25 -3.41 -0.64 3.34
N ASN A 26 -2.56 0.19 2.72
CA ASN A 26 -2.89 1.55 2.27
C ASN A 26 -3.24 2.52 3.41
N ASP A 27 -2.83 2.25 4.65
CA ASP A 27 -2.87 3.21 5.77
C ASP A 27 -1.56 4.00 5.80
N LEU A 28 -1.47 5.00 4.92
CA LEU A 28 -0.26 5.79 4.74
C LEU A 28 0.08 6.66 5.96
N ASP A 29 -0.91 7.02 6.78
CA ASP A 29 -0.68 7.81 8.00
C ASP A 29 -0.01 6.96 9.07
N ALA A 30 -0.52 5.75 9.33
CA ALA A 30 0.12 4.82 10.24
C ALA A 30 1.51 4.39 9.72
N ALA A 31 1.62 4.12 8.41
CA ALA A 31 2.89 3.76 7.78
C ALA A 31 3.97 4.84 7.99
N GLU A 32 3.61 6.12 7.77
CA GLU A 32 4.52 7.23 8.01
C GLU A 32 4.88 7.39 9.47
N GLN A 33 3.91 7.33 10.37
CA GLN A 33 4.12 7.45 11.82
C GLN A 33 5.10 6.40 12.34
N TYR A 34 4.86 5.12 12.04
CA TYR A 34 5.75 4.03 12.47
C TYR A 34 7.11 4.09 11.78
N GLY A 35 7.17 4.50 10.51
CA GLY A 35 8.41 4.71 9.78
C GLY A 35 9.29 5.81 10.40
N GLN A 36 8.68 6.92 10.81
CA GLN A 36 9.37 8.02 11.51
C GLN A 36 9.87 7.60 12.89
N GLN A 37 9.07 6.85 13.66
CA GLN A 37 9.49 6.31 14.95
C GLN A 37 10.68 5.36 14.80
N SER A 38 10.64 4.48 13.80
CA SER A 38 11.77 3.59 13.50
C SER A 38 13.03 4.38 13.13
N LEU A 39 12.90 5.39 12.26
CA LEU A 39 14.04 6.25 11.87
C LEU A 39 14.63 7.00 13.06
N GLN A 40 13.79 7.53 13.94
CA GLN A 40 14.26 8.23 15.15
C GLN A 40 15.10 7.29 16.04
N LEU A 41 14.63 6.07 16.27
CA LEU A 41 15.35 5.07 17.04
C LEU A 41 16.66 4.65 16.35
N ALA A 42 16.62 4.37 15.04
CA ALA A 42 17.79 4.01 14.28
C ALA A 42 18.89 5.09 14.34
N ARG A 43 18.52 6.37 14.28
CA ARG A 43 19.46 7.49 14.39
C ARG A 43 19.97 7.73 15.83
N GLN A 44 19.16 7.41 16.84
CA GLN A 44 19.50 7.64 18.24
C GLN A 44 20.47 6.59 18.79
N TYR A 45 20.27 5.33 18.42
CA TYR A 45 20.99 4.22 19.06
C TYR A 45 22.11 3.65 18.22
N ASP A 46 22.18 3.95 16.91
CA ASP A 46 23.10 3.24 16.04
C ASP A 46 23.63 4.08 14.86
N ARG A 47 24.59 4.95 15.14
CA ARG A 47 25.32 5.67 14.07
C ARG A 47 26.28 4.77 13.28
N ALA A 48 26.57 3.57 13.77
CA ALA A 48 27.50 2.63 13.16
C ALA A 48 26.82 1.61 12.25
N VAL A 49 25.49 1.58 12.22
CA VAL A 49 24.70 0.62 11.45
C VAL A 49 23.84 1.34 10.42
N ASP A 50 23.71 0.73 9.26
CA ASP A 50 23.02 1.24 8.07
C ASP A 50 21.49 1.18 8.13
N ARG A 51 20.91 0.93 9.32
CA ARG A 51 19.45 0.73 9.51
C ARG A 51 18.62 1.95 9.11
N PHE A 52 19.14 3.16 9.30
CA PHE A 52 18.46 4.39 8.90
C PHE A 52 18.12 4.40 7.41
N VAL A 53 18.94 3.75 6.55
CA VAL A 53 18.73 3.70 5.11
C VAL A 53 17.39 3.02 4.78
N PHE A 54 17.07 1.90 5.44
CA PHE A 54 15.78 1.23 5.24
C PHE A 54 14.60 2.12 5.60
N CYS A 55 14.71 2.86 6.71
CA CYS A 55 13.66 3.75 7.16
C CYS A 55 13.46 4.92 6.19
N GLU A 56 14.55 5.53 5.72
CA GLU A 56 14.51 6.67 4.80
C GLU A 56 14.00 6.26 3.42
N VAL A 57 14.48 5.15 2.86
CA VAL A 57 13.98 4.59 1.60
C VAL A 57 12.50 4.24 1.71
N PHE A 58 12.07 3.67 2.83
CA PHE A 58 10.65 3.39 3.08
C PHE A 58 9.82 4.67 3.16
N LEU A 59 10.26 5.68 3.91
CA LEU A 59 9.57 6.96 4.02
C LEU A 59 9.50 7.71 2.68
N ALA A 60 10.54 7.61 1.85
CA ALA A 60 10.51 8.12 0.48
C ALA A 60 9.42 7.42 -0.35
N ARG A 61 9.22 6.10 -0.21
CA ARG A 61 8.11 5.39 -0.85
C ARG A 61 6.74 5.87 -0.35
N VAL A 62 6.60 6.14 0.95
CA VAL A 62 5.35 6.73 1.51
C VAL A 62 5.09 8.10 0.90
N LYS A 63 6.11 8.96 0.74
CA LYS A 63 6.00 10.25 0.05
C LYS A 63 5.56 10.09 -1.41
N LEU A 64 6.14 9.16 -2.17
CA LEU A 64 5.72 8.86 -3.54
C LEU A 64 4.26 8.41 -3.61
N ALA A 65 3.82 7.56 -2.67
CA ALA A 65 2.43 7.13 -2.57
C ALA A 65 1.46 8.30 -2.31
N ARG A 66 1.93 9.34 -1.60
CA ARG A 66 1.20 10.60 -1.33
C ARG A 66 1.35 11.63 -2.45
N ARG A 67 2.03 11.32 -3.55
CA ARG A 67 2.34 12.23 -4.65
C ARG A 67 3.31 13.37 -4.27
N ASP A 68 4.00 13.28 -3.14
CA ASP A 68 5.10 14.18 -2.77
C ASP A 68 6.41 13.72 -3.42
N VAL A 69 6.48 13.88 -4.75
CA VAL A 69 7.64 13.43 -5.57
C VAL A 69 8.88 14.25 -5.24
N ALA A 70 8.72 15.56 -5.01
CA ALA A 70 9.82 16.45 -4.67
C ALA A 70 10.41 16.12 -3.29
N GLY A 71 9.57 15.87 -2.29
CA GLY A 71 10.01 15.47 -0.95
C GLY A 71 10.67 14.08 -0.95
N ALA A 72 10.21 13.16 -1.79
CA ALA A 72 10.87 11.86 -1.96
C ALA A 72 12.25 12.00 -2.60
N ALA A 73 12.38 12.82 -3.65
CA ALA A 73 13.65 13.07 -4.32
C ALA A 73 14.68 13.70 -3.37
N ALA A 74 14.28 14.72 -2.61
CA ALA A 74 15.15 15.39 -1.62
C ALA A 74 15.63 14.40 -0.56
N MET A 75 14.73 13.62 0.03
CA MET A 75 15.07 12.61 1.04
C MET A 75 16.06 11.58 0.50
N LEU A 76 15.83 11.05 -0.71
CA LEU A 76 16.72 10.05 -1.31
C LEU A 76 18.10 10.61 -1.68
N ALA A 77 18.19 11.89 -2.05
CA ALA A 77 19.48 12.54 -2.28
C ALA A 77 20.29 12.68 -0.99
N GLU A 78 19.65 13.07 0.12
CA GLU A 78 20.28 13.12 1.45
C GLU A 78 20.68 11.72 1.93
N THR A 79 19.83 10.71 1.72
CA THR A 79 20.14 9.32 2.05
C THR A 79 21.35 8.82 1.27
N GLU A 80 21.41 9.08 -0.05
CA GLU A 80 22.55 8.70 -0.88
C GLU A 80 23.85 9.33 -0.39
N GLN A 81 23.83 10.61 -0.07
CA GLN A 81 25.00 11.31 0.48
C GLN A 81 25.44 10.67 1.80
N SER A 82 24.50 10.42 2.73
CA SER A 82 24.79 9.80 4.03
C SER A 82 25.39 8.40 3.88
N VAL A 83 24.86 7.60 2.93
CA VAL A 83 25.37 6.26 2.61
C VAL A 83 26.83 6.31 2.11
N ARG A 84 27.14 7.28 1.23
CA ARG A 84 28.52 7.45 0.71
C ARG A 84 29.48 7.93 1.79
N GLU A 85 29.09 8.91 2.59
CA GLU A 85 29.90 9.47 3.67
C GLU A 85 30.18 8.45 4.79
N SER A 86 29.20 7.61 5.12
CA SER A 86 29.30 6.56 6.14
C SER A 86 29.95 5.26 5.65
N GLY A 87 30.24 5.14 4.34
CA GLY A 87 30.83 3.95 3.74
C GLY A 87 29.88 2.77 3.56
N PHE A 88 28.55 2.96 3.68
CA PHE A 88 27.52 1.92 3.51
C PHE A 88 27.16 1.69 2.05
N VAL A 89 28.12 1.70 1.15
CA VAL A 89 27.93 1.63 -0.33
C VAL A 89 27.14 0.37 -0.76
N HIS A 90 27.17 -0.69 0.03
CA HIS A 90 26.38 -1.90 -0.21
C HIS A 90 24.86 -1.67 -0.14
N ARG A 91 24.39 -0.54 0.42
CA ARG A 91 22.98 -0.09 0.46
C ARG A 91 22.56 0.74 -0.76
N MET A 92 23.49 1.11 -1.61
CA MET A 92 23.16 1.89 -2.81
C MET A 92 22.09 1.24 -3.72
N PRO A 93 22.01 -0.09 -3.88
CA PRO A 93 20.94 -0.70 -4.68
C PRO A 93 19.54 -0.38 -4.16
N GLU A 94 19.30 -0.37 -2.84
CA GLU A 94 18.00 -0.03 -2.25
C GLU A 94 17.64 1.45 -2.48
N VAL A 95 18.62 2.34 -2.28
CA VAL A 95 18.44 3.77 -2.55
C VAL A 95 18.14 4.01 -4.04
N ALA A 96 18.96 3.41 -4.92
CA ALA A 96 18.80 3.53 -6.37
C ALA A 96 17.44 3.00 -6.85
N ALA A 97 16.93 1.91 -6.28
CA ALA A 97 15.62 1.39 -6.61
C ALA A 97 14.50 2.41 -6.34
N ALA A 98 14.57 3.11 -5.19
CA ALA A 98 13.60 4.16 -4.86
C ALA A 98 13.79 5.41 -5.70
N GLN A 99 15.04 5.80 -6.02
CA GLN A 99 15.33 6.90 -6.92
C GLN A 99 14.78 6.65 -8.33
N VAL A 100 14.90 5.43 -8.86
CA VAL A 100 14.32 5.09 -10.18
C VAL A 100 12.80 5.26 -10.16
N LEU A 101 12.10 4.82 -9.10
CA LEU A 101 10.65 5.03 -8.98
C LEU A 101 10.30 6.52 -8.95
N THR A 102 11.13 7.34 -8.28
CA THR A 102 10.97 8.79 -8.23
C THR A 102 11.15 9.42 -9.62
N LEU A 103 12.21 9.04 -10.35
CA LEU A 103 12.48 9.50 -11.70
C LEU A 103 11.36 9.11 -12.68
N LEU A 104 10.82 7.90 -12.57
CA LEU A 104 9.66 7.48 -13.37
C LEU A 104 8.43 8.36 -13.10
N GLN A 105 8.18 8.74 -11.85
CA GLN A 105 7.07 9.66 -11.53
C GLN A 105 7.33 11.10 -11.98
N GLN A 106 8.59 11.49 -12.12
CA GLN A 106 9.00 12.79 -12.70
C GLN A 106 8.95 12.79 -14.25
N GLY A 107 8.83 11.61 -14.87
CA GLY A 107 8.89 11.45 -16.32
C GLY A 107 10.31 11.39 -16.90
N ASP A 108 11.33 11.34 -16.05
CA ASP A 108 12.73 11.18 -16.49
C ASP A 108 13.05 9.70 -16.76
N LEU A 109 12.62 9.24 -17.93
CA LEU A 109 12.87 7.86 -18.36
C LEU A 109 14.35 7.57 -18.63
N ALA A 110 15.12 8.56 -19.06
CA ALA A 110 16.55 8.40 -19.37
C ALA A 110 17.37 8.22 -18.10
N GLY A 111 17.17 9.08 -17.09
CA GLY A 111 17.78 8.97 -15.78
C GLY A 111 17.41 7.67 -15.08
N ALA A 112 16.12 7.31 -15.10
CA ALA A 112 15.62 6.04 -14.55
C ALA A 112 16.30 4.82 -15.19
N ALA A 113 16.42 4.80 -16.53
CA ALA A 113 17.07 3.71 -17.24
C ALA A 113 18.58 3.61 -16.97
N HIS A 114 19.26 4.75 -16.87
CA HIS A 114 20.67 4.79 -16.51
C HIS A 114 20.91 4.18 -15.12
N LEU A 115 20.19 4.66 -14.13
CA LEU A 115 20.34 4.22 -12.74
C LEU A 115 19.98 2.74 -12.55
N ALA A 116 18.90 2.27 -13.18
CA ALA A 116 18.47 0.87 -13.11
C ALA A 116 19.45 -0.12 -13.74
N ARG A 117 20.28 0.33 -14.70
CA ARG A 117 21.37 -0.48 -15.28
C ARG A 117 22.62 -0.52 -14.40
N THR A 118 22.91 0.58 -13.69
CA THR A 118 24.10 0.71 -12.83
C THR A 118 24.06 -0.28 -11.67
N TYR A 119 22.85 -0.54 -11.14
CA TYR A 119 22.65 -1.44 -10.01
C TYR A 119 21.76 -2.59 -10.44
N ASP A 120 22.18 -3.76 -10.72
CA ASP A 120 21.35 -4.91 -11.17
C ASP A 120 20.00 -5.06 -10.41
N LEU A 121 18.98 -4.28 -10.86
CA LEU A 121 17.67 -4.14 -10.24
C LEU A 121 16.57 -4.69 -11.16
N PRO A 122 16.34 -6.02 -11.22
CA PRO A 122 15.48 -6.64 -12.24
C PRO A 122 14.04 -6.10 -12.23
N LEU A 123 13.39 -6.01 -11.07
CA LEU A 123 12.02 -5.49 -10.96
C LEU A 123 11.93 -4.02 -11.37
N THR A 124 12.93 -3.23 -10.99
CA THR A 124 12.99 -1.80 -11.31
C THR A 124 13.29 -1.59 -12.80
N ARG A 125 14.19 -2.38 -13.39
CA ARG A 125 14.44 -2.37 -14.85
C ARG A 125 13.20 -2.74 -15.66
N ALA A 126 12.44 -3.72 -15.20
CA ALA A 126 11.18 -4.09 -15.85
C ALA A 126 10.18 -2.92 -15.85
N ARG A 127 10.06 -2.19 -14.74
CA ARG A 127 9.21 -0.98 -14.68
C ARG A 127 9.68 0.11 -15.63
N VAL A 128 10.99 0.30 -15.78
CA VAL A 128 11.55 1.25 -16.76
C VAL A 128 11.18 0.85 -18.17
N HIS A 129 11.35 -0.43 -18.56
CA HIS A 129 10.95 -0.91 -19.89
C HIS A 129 9.46 -0.76 -20.14
N LEU A 130 8.61 -1.06 -19.15
CA LEU A 130 7.16 -0.83 -19.25
C LEU A 130 6.82 0.66 -19.44
N ALA A 131 7.48 1.55 -18.72
CA ALA A 131 7.30 2.99 -18.86
C ALA A 131 7.79 3.53 -20.23
N GLN A 132 8.80 2.88 -20.82
CA GLN A 132 9.29 3.16 -22.17
C GLN A 132 8.40 2.56 -23.29
N GLY A 133 7.35 1.80 -22.92
CA GLY A 133 6.49 1.12 -23.90
C GLY A 133 7.11 -0.13 -24.52
N ASP A 134 8.08 -0.73 -23.86
CA ASP A 134 8.71 -1.98 -24.29
C ASP A 134 8.41 -3.16 -23.33
N PRO A 135 7.21 -3.73 -23.41
CA PRO A 135 6.83 -4.87 -22.58
C PRO A 135 7.64 -6.15 -22.89
N THR A 136 8.15 -6.27 -24.10
CA THR A 136 9.00 -7.42 -24.51
C THR A 136 10.31 -7.42 -23.75
N ALA A 137 11.00 -6.27 -23.69
CA ALA A 137 12.21 -6.13 -22.90
C ALA A 137 11.94 -6.30 -21.39
N ALA A 138 10.79 -5.86 -20.89
CA ALA A 138 10.39 -6.09 -19.51
C ALA A 138 10.27 -7.59 -19.20
N LEU A 139 9.60 -8.37 -20.05
CA LEU A 139 9.49 -9.83 -19.90
C LEU A 139 10.84 -10.54 -20.00
N ALA A 140 11.72 -10.09 -20.90
CA ALA A 140 13.06 -10.66 -21.02
C ALA A 140 13.90 -10.53 -19.73
N VAL A 141 13.66 -9.48 -18.95
CA VAL A 141 14.28 -9.29 -17.63
C VAL A 141 13.56 -10.11 -16.54
N LEU A 142 12.23 -10.17 -16.58
CA LEU A 142 11.43 -10.78 -15.52
C LEU A 142 11.46 -12.32 -15.56
N GLU A 143 11.56 -12.95 -16.74
CA GLU A 143 11.48 -14.40 -16.86
C GLU A 143 12.65 -15.13 -16.17
N PRO A 144 13.94 -14.77 -16.39
CA PRO A 144 15.04 -15.38 -15.64
C PRO A 144 15.01 -15.01 -14.15
N TYR A 145 14.47 -13.84 -13.79
CA TYR A 145 14.33 -13.43 -12.41
C TYR A 145 13.27 -14.27 -11.69
N ARG A 146 12.13 -14.51 -12.32
CA ARG A 146 11.04 -15.36 -11.78
C ARG A 146 11.56 -16.75 -11.39
N ARG A 147 12.35 -17.41 -12.27
CA ARG A 147 12.92 -18.72 -11.97
C ARG A 147 13.79 -18.71 -10.72
N ARG A 148 14.66 -17.69 -10.58
CA ARG A 148 15.51 -17.54 -9.40
C ARG A 148 14.72 -17.32 -8.11
N VAL A 149 13.62 -16.58 -8.19
CA VAL A 149 12.75 -16.25 -7.04
C VAL A 149 11.95 -17.49 -6.62
N GLU A 150 11.42 -18.24 -7.57
CA GLU A 150 10.71 -19.52 -7.34
C GLU A 150 11.63 -20.55 -6.65
N GLU A 151 12.87 -20.71 -7.12
CA GLU A 151 13.86 -21.60 -6.52
C GLU A 151 14.20 -21.25 -5.06
N ARG A 152 14.15 -19.96 -4.72
CA ARG A 152 14.48 -19.45 -3.38
C ARG A 152 13.28 -19.28 -2.47
N ALA A 153 12.06 -19.50 -2.96
CA ALA A 153 10.80 -19.33 -2.25
C ALA A 153 10.61 -17.93 -1.63
N PHE A 154 11.07 -16.86 -2.31
CA PHE A 154 10.90 -15.47 -1.87
C PHE A 154 9.53 -14.95 -2.29
N ALA A 155 8.53 -15.15 -1.43
CA ALA A 155 7.12 -14.88 -1.73
C ALA A 155 6.84 -13.41 -2.09
N ASP A 156 7.49 -12.43 -1.45
CA ASP A 156 7.33 -10.99 -1.76
C ASP A 156 7.84 -10.66 -3.18
N GLU A 157 9.01 -11.18 -3.55
CA GLU A 157 9.59 -10.97 -4.86
C GLU A 157 8.82 -11.74 -5.95
N GLN A 158 8.29 -12.92 -5.64
CA GLN A 158 7.41 -13.68 -6.52
C GLN A 158 6.13 -12.90 -6.82
N LEU A 159 5.47 -12.36 -5.79
CA LEU A 159 4.28 -11.52 -5.94
C LEU A 159 4.54 -10.33 -6.86
N ARG A 160 5.61 -9.56 -6.60
CA ARG A 160 5.98 -8.41 -7.42
C ARG A 160 6.32 -8.77 -8.86
N THR A 161 6.96 -9.91 -9.06
CA THR A 161 7.30 -10.42 -10.40
C THR A 161 6.05 -10.77 -11.19
N LEU A 162 5.09 -11.49 -10.59
CA LEU A 162 3.83 -11.85 -11.21
C LEU A 162 3.01 -10.61 -11.60
N ILE A 163 2.97 -9.60 -10.73
CA ILE A 163 2.30 -8.32 -10.99
C ILE A 163 2.89 -7.64 -12.23
N LEU A 164 4.21 -7.52 -12.31
CA LEU A 164 4.86 -6.86 -13.45
C LEU A 164 4.74 -7.68 -14.74
N GLN A 165 4.79 -9.02 -14.66
CA GLN A 165 4.53 -9.88 -15.83
C GLN A 165 3.09 -9.73 -16.32
N ALA A 166 2.11 -9.65 -15.41
CA ALA A 166 0.71 -9.43 -15.77
C ALA A 166 0.53 -8.09 -16.51
N VAL A 167 1.14 -7.02 -16.03
CA VAL A 167 1.12 -5.70 -16.69
C VAL A 167 1.81 -5.77 -18.06
N ALA A 168 2.93 -6.48 -18.19
CA ALA A 168 3.65 -6.62 -19.45
C ALA A 168 2.82 -7.40 -20.50
N PHE A 169 2.17 -8.51 -20.12
CA PHE A 169 1.30 -9.25 -21.02
C PHE A 169 0.03 -8.47 -21.42
N ASP A 170 -0.54 -7.68 -20.51
CA ASP A 170 -1.65 -6.77 -20.86
C ASP A 170 -1.21 -5.75 -21.92
N ALA A 171 -0.01 -5.18 -21.76
CA ALA A 171 0.58 -4.24 -22.73
C ALA A 171 0.84 -4.87 -24.11
N LEU A 172 1.12 -6.18 -24.17
CA LEU A 172 1.23 -6.95 -25.44
C LEU A 172 -0.11 -7.35 -26.03
N GLY A 173 -1.24 -7.11 -25.32
CA GLY A 173 -2.56 -7.55 -25.73
C GLY A 173 -2.89 -9.01 -25.40
N GLU A 174 -2.00 -9.73 -24.72
CA GLU A 174 -2.18 -11.12 -24.26
C GLU A 174 -3.06 -11.18 -22.98
N ARG A 175 -4.28 -10.66 -23.07
CA ARG A 175 -5.18 -10.45 -21.93
C ARG A 175 -5.47 -11.69 -21.09
N SER A 176 -5.61 -12.86 -21.71
CA SER A 176 -5.90 -14.10 -20.97
C SER A 176 -4.74 -14.45 -20.04
N ARG A 177 -3.53 -14.41 -20.57
CA ARG A 177 -2.30 -14.68 -19.81
C ARG A 177 -2.06 -13.63 -18.72
N ALA A 178 -2.33 -12.37 -19.02
CA ALA A 178 -2.25 -11.28 -18.05
C ALA A 178 -3.18 -11.51 -16.85
N VAL A 179 -4.43 -11.93 -17.11
CA VAL A 179 -5.41 -12.21 -16.04
C VAL A 179 -5.05 -13.47 -15.25
N GLU A 180 -4.52 -14.51 -15.88
CA GLU A 180 -4.02 -15.71 -15.18
C GLU A 180 -2.89 -15.37 -14.20
N LEU A 181 -1.90 -14.59 -14.63
CA LEU A 181 -0.81 -14.14 -13.78
C LEU A 181 -1.28 -13.20 -12.67
N LEU A 182 -2.26 -12.33 -12.98
CA LEU A 182 -2.87 -11.49 -11.97
C LEU A 182 -3.63 -12.31 -10.93
N ASP A 183 -4.40 -13.34 -11.31
CA ASP A 183 -5.10 -14.20 -10.35
C ASP A 183 -4.11 -14.93 -9.42
N ALA A 184 -3.00 -15.42 -9.96
CA ALA A 184 -1.93 -16.00 -9.14
C ALA A 184 -1.34 -14.97 -8.14
N ALA A 185 -1.12 -13.73 -8.58
CA ALA A 185 -0.65 -12.65 -7.71
C ALA A 185 -1.67 -12.30 -6.63
N LEU A 186 -2.96 -12.20 -7.01
CA LEU A 186 -4.06 -11.93 -6.08
C LEU A 186 -4.20 -13.05 -5.03
N ALA A 187 -4.01 -14.32 -5.43
CA ALA A 187 -4.04 -15.46 -4.51
C ALA A 187 -2.97 -15.37 -3.42
N LEU A 188 -1.78 -14.89 -3.77
CA LEU A 188 -0.69 -14.69 -2.82
C LEU A 188 -0.94 -13.49 -1.87
N ALA A 189 -1.54 -12.42 -2.39
CA ALA A 189 -1.68 -11.16 -1.67
C ALA A 189 -2.95 -11.08 -0.80
N GLU A 190 -4.03 -11.75 -1.18
CA GLU A 190 -5.34 -11.68 -0.52
C GLU A 190 -5.32 -12.08 0.95
N PRO A 191 -4.62 -13.18 1.38
CA PRO A 191 -4.57 -13.55 2.79
C PRO A 191 -3.94 -12.47 3.69
N GLY A 192 -2.95 -11.72 3.17
CA GLY A 192 -2.32 -10.58 3.85
C GLY A 192 -3.10 -9.28 3.71
N GLY A 193 -4.10 -9.24 2.85
CA GLY A 193 -4.88 -8.03 2.55
C GLY A 193 -4.07 -6.93 1.88
N PHE A 194 -3.04 -7.25 1.12
CA PHE A 194 -2.12 -6.30 0.52
C PHE A 194 -2.79 -5.46 -0.56
N ILE A 195 -2.61 -4.15 -0.52
CA ILE A 195 -3.24 -3.19 -1.44
C ILE A 195 -2.17 -2.45 -2.25
N ARG A 196 -1.16 -1.90 -1.57
CA ARG A 196 -0.19 -0.99 -2.20
C ARG A 196 0.64 -1.65 -3.28
N VAL A 197 0.97 -2.92 -3.13
CA VAL A 197 1.73 -3.68 -4.13
C VAL A 197 1.07 -3.65 -5.52
N PHE A 198 -0.26 -3.50 -5.60
CA PHE A 198 -1.02 -3.33 -6.84
C PHE A 198 -1.22 -1.85 -7.20
N VAL A 199 -1.58 -1.02 -6.23
CA VAL A 199 -1.89 0.39 -6.46
C VAL A 199 -0.67 1.18 -6.94
N ASP A 200 0.52 0.81 -6.47
CA ASP A 200 1.78 1.45 -6.86
C ASP A 200 2.13 1.27 -8.36
N GLU A 201 1.57 0.25 -9.02
CA GLU A 201 1.74 0.03 -10.47
C GLU A 201 0.81 0.93 -11.33
N GLY A 202 -0.05 1.71 -10.70
CA GLY A 202 -0.80 2.80 -11.34
C GLY A 202 -1.87 2.38 -12.34
N ALA A 203 -2.09 3.20 -13.37
CA ALA A 203 -3.19 3.05 -14.32
C ALA A 203 -3.18 1.72 -15.11
N PRO A 204 -2.04 1.15 -15.52
CA PRO A 204 -2.01 -0.16 -16.18
C PRO A 204 -2.62 -1.26 -15.31
N MET A 205 -2.25 -1.30 -14.04
CA MET A 205 -2.80 -2.27 -13.08
C MET A 205 -4.28 -2.06 -12.84
N ALA A 206 -4.76 -0.82 -12.72
CA ALA A 206 -6.18 -0.56 -12.56
C ALA A 206 -7.02 -1.04 -13.76
N ARG A 207 -6.50 -0.91 -14.99
CA ARG A 207 -7.18 -1.47 -16.18
C ARG A 207 -7.26 -2.99 -16.11
N LEU A 208 -6.17 -3.64 -15.76
CA LEU A 208 -6.10 -5.09 -15.66
C LEU A 208 -6.99 -5.64 -14.53
N LEU A 209 -7.08 -4.95 -13.40
CA LEU A 209 -8.01 -5.28 -12.31
C LEU A 209 -9.48 -5.16 -12.74
N ARG A 210 -9.85 -4.16 -13.57
CA ARG A 210 -11.20 -4.06 -14.15
C ARG A 210 -11.52 -5.23 -15.07
N GLU A 211 -10.56 -5.64 -15.88
CA GLU A 211 -10.70 -6.83 -16.74
C GLU A 211 -10.87 -8.10 -15.90
N ALA A 212 -10.05 -8.29 -14.86
CA ALA A 212 -10.17 -9.41 -13.93
C ALA A 212 -11.54 -9.42 -13.23
N LEU A 213 -12.04 -8.25 -12.79
CA LEU A 213 -13.36 -8.10 -12.19
C LEU A 213 -14.48 -8.50 -13.16
N SER A 214 -14.39 -8.10 -14.44
CA SER A 214 -15.37 -8.45 -15.47
C SER A 214 -15.45 -9.97 -15.74
N ARG A 215 -14.34 -10.67 -15.52
CA ARG A 215 -14.24 -12.13 -15.61
C ARG A 215 -14.58 -12.86 -14.32
N GLY A 216 -14.96 -12.13 -13.27
CA GLY A 216 -15.34 -12.72 -11.97
C GLY A 216 -14.15 -13.20 -11.12
N VAL A 217 -12.93 -12.77 -11.41
CA VAL A 217 -11.74 -13.13 -10.65
C VAL A 217 -11.76 -12.40 -9.32
N ARG A 218 -11.82 -13.13 -8.19
CA ARG A 218 -11.76 -12.62 -6.80
C ARG A 218 -12.49 -11.29 -6.58
N PRO A 219 -13.82 -11.21 -6.88
CA PRO A 219 -14.51 -9.94 -7.07
C PRO A 219 -14.46 -9.02 -5.85
N GLU A 220 -14.54 -9.56 -4.63
CA GLU A 220 -14.52 -8.76 -3.41
C GLU A 220 -13.15 -8.10 -3.19
N TYR A 221 -12.08 -8.87 -3.38
CA TYR A 221 -10.73 -8.35 -3.21
C TYR A 221 -10.38 -7.34 -4.30
N VAL A 222 -10.72 -7.64 -5.56
CA VAL A 222 -10.47 -6.72 -6.69
C VAL A 222 -11.24 -5.41 -6.55
N ARG A 223 -12.49 -5.43 -6.06
CA ARG A 223 -13.23 -4.18 -5.77
C ARG A 223 -12.54 -3.35 -4.69
N ARG A 224 -12.03 -3.99 -3.64
CA ARG A 224 -11.26 -3.31 -2.59
C ARG A 224 -9.99 -2.68 -3.14
N LEU A 225 -9.25 -3.39 -4.02
CA LEU A 225 -8.07 -2.85 -4.68
C LEU A 225 -8.42 -1.65 -5.56
N LEU A 226 -9.45 -1.75 -6.40
CA LEU A 226 -9.88 -0.67 -7.30
C LEU A 226 -10.29 0.58 -6.52
N ALA A 227 -10.96 0.43 -5.37
CA ALA A 227 -11.35 1.56 -4.52
C ALA A 227 -10.15 2.34 -3.94
N ALA A 228 -8.96 1.73 -3.89
CA ALA A 228 -7.75 2.38 -3.40
C ALA A 228 -7.03 3.24 -4.46
N PHE A 229 -7.45 3.19 -5.74
CA PHE A 229 -6.85 4.03 -6.78
C PHE A 229 -7.46 5.43 -6.77
N PRO A 230 -6.65 6.50 -6.73
CA PRO A 230 -7.14 7.88 -6.59
C PRO A 230 -8.08 8.37 -7.70
N PHE A 231 -7.93 7.85 -8.92
CA PHE A 231 -8.77 8.21 -10.07
C PHE A 231 -10.08 7.41 -10.15
N TYR A 232 -10.21 6.34 -9.38
CA TYR A 232 -11.44 5.53 -9.37
C TYR A 232 -12.61 6.27 -8.71
N GLU A 233 -12.34 7.03 -7.66
CA GLU A 233 -13.36 7.89 -7.03
C GLU A 233 -13.81 9.01 -7.95
N ALA A 234 -12.91 9.62 -8.72
CA ALA A 234 -13.23 10.65 -9.70
C ALA A 234 -14.08 10.08 -10.87
N GLU A 235 -13.76 8.90 -11.38
CA GLU A 235 -14.52 8.23 -12.42
C GLU A 235 -15.91 7.80 -11.92
N ARG A 236 -16.05 7.30 -10.70
CA ARG A 236 -17.35 6.99 -10.07
C ARG A 236 -18.21 8.25 -9.93
N ALA A 237 -17.62 9.35 -9.49
CA ALA A 237 -18.33 10.63 -9.38
C ALA A 237 -18.74 11.20 -10.74
N ALA A 238 -17.97 10.94 -11.81
CA ALA A 238 -18.25 11.40 -13.16
C ALA A 238 -19.21 10.48 -13.96
N SER A 239 -19.41 9.24 -13.52
CA SER A 239 -20.23 8.25 -14.23
C SER A 239 -21.73 8.65 -14.24
N PRO A 240 -22.42 8.55 -15.40
CA PRO A 240 -23.88 8.76 -15.47
C PRO A 240 -24.67 7.87 -14.52
N ALA A 241 -24.16 6.65 -14.24
CA ALA A 241 -24.77 5.72 -13.27
C ALA A 241 -24.73 6.27 -11.83
N ALA A 242 -23.68 7.03 -11.45
CA ALA A 242 -23.59 7.66 -10.14
C ALA A 242 -24.57 8.83 -10.00
N ARG A 243 -24.92 9.53 -11.09
CA ARG A 243 -25.92 10.61 -11.10
C ARG A 243 -27.35 10.08 -10.91
N VAL A 244 -27.61 8.84 -11.32
CA VAL A 244 -28.92 8.19 -11.13
C VAL A 244 -28.98 7.52 -9.75
N ALA A 245 -27.87 7.05 -9.19
CA ALA A 245 -27.79 6.45 -7.86
C ALA A 245 -27.87 7.47 -6.70
N GLY A 246 -27.71 8.77 -6.98
CA GLY A 246 -27.87 9.86 -6.00
C GLY A 246 -29.30 10.00 -5.45
N SER A 247 -30.23 9.15 -5.86
CA SER A 247 -31.62 9.13 -5.43
C SER A 247 -32.10 7.74 -4.99
N ARG A 248 -31.37 7.00 -4.23
CA ARG A 248 -31.82 5.86 -3.39
C ARG A 248 -30.76 4.76 -3.28
N LEU A 249 -30.52 4.42 -2.02
CA LEU A 249 -29.77 3.32 -1.42
C LEU A 249 -28.36 3.72 -0.96
N ALA A 250 -28.26 3.90 0.35
CA ALA A 250 -27.01 4.03 1.09
C ALA A 250 -26.10 2.83 0.74
N GLU A 251 -24.86 3.14 0.37
CA GLU A 251 -23.82 2.13 0.15
C GLU A 251 -23.65 1.32 1.45
N PRO A 252 -23.64 -0.03 1.42
CA PRO A 252 -23.52 -0.81 2.64
C PRO A 252 -22.18 -0.52 3.33
N LEU A 253 -22.19 -0.57 4.65
CA LEU A 253 -20.96 -0.41 5.43
C LEU A 253 -20.01 -1.56 5.14
N SER A 254 -18.73 -1.26 4.94
CA SER A 254 -17.68 -2.26 4.82
C SER A 254 -17.49 -3.03 6.14
N GLY A 255 -16.86 -4.20 6.10
CA GLY A 255 -16.59 -4.97 7.32
C GLY A 255 -15.84 -4.16 8.37
N ARG A 256 -14.88 -3.33 7.95
CA ARG A 256 -14.12 -2.47 8.87
C ARG A 256 -14.94 -1.30 9.44
N GLU A 257 -15.84 -0.74 8.65
CA GLU A 257 -16.79 0.27 9.13
C GLU A 257 -17.80 -0.32 10.10
N LEU A 258 -18.22 -1.56 9.89
CA LEU A 258 -19.08 -2.29 10.85
C LEU A 258 -18.36 -2.54 12.18
N GLU A 259 -17.10 -2.94 12.17
CA GLU A 259 -16.28 -3.10 13.38
C GLU A 259 -16.14 -1.77 14.14
N VAL A 260 -15.82 -0.68 13.42
CA VAL A 260 -15.73 0.66 14.02
C VAL A 260 -17.09 1.07 14.56
N LEU A 261 -18.19 0.91 13.83
CA LEU A 261 -19.54 1.25 14.28
C LEU A 261 -19.96 0.45 15.50
N ALA A 262 -19.61 -0.85 15.58
CA ALA A 262 -19.88 -1.68 16.76
C ALA A 262 -19.15 -1.18 18.01
N LEU A 263 -17.89 -0.77 17.87
CA LEU A 263 -17.13 -0.19 19.00
C LEU A 263 -17.63 1.21 19.38
N VAL A 264 -18.05 2.00 18.38
CA VAL A 264 -18.75 3.28 18.60
C VAL A 264 -20.04 3.06 19.41
N ALA A 265 -20.81 2.03 19.09
CA ALA A 265 -22.06 1.70 19.80
C ALA A 265 -21.82 1.23 21.24
N ARG A 266 -20.65 0.62 21.51
CA ARG A 266 -20.21 0.24 22.86
C ARG A 266 -19.66 1.41 23.69
N GLY A 267 -19.64 2.62 23.14
CA GLY A 267 -19.24 3.83 23.85
C GLY A 267 -17.75 4.18 23.80
N LEU A 268 -16.92 3.40 23.11
CA LEU A 268 -15.47 3.63 23.04
C LEU A 268 -15.16 4.94 22.31
N THR A 269 -14.23 5.72 22.81
CA THR A 269 -13.68 6.89 22.13
C THR A 269 -12.89 6.50 20.88
N ASN A 270 -12.65 7.43 19.97
CA ASN A 270 -11.83 7.15 18.78
C ASN A 270 -10.41 6.71 19.13
N GLN A 271 -9.86 7.16 20.25
CA GLN A 271 -8.56 6.71 20.76
C GLN A 271 -8.58 5.24 21.20
N GLU A 272 -9.59 4.84 21.99
CA GLU A 272 -9.76 3.47 22.44
C GLU A 272 -10.04 2.52 21.26
N ILE A 273 -10.82 2.97 20.26
CA ILE A 273 -11.05 2.24 19.02
C ILE A 273 -9.73 2.06 18.24
N ALA A 274 -8.94 3.12 18.14
CA ALA A 274 -7.64 3.09 17.49
C ALA A 274 -6.71 2.05 18.13
N LEU A 275 -6.59 2.07 19.45
CA LEU A 275 -5.80 1.08 20.20
C LEU A 275 -6.32 -0.35 20.02
N ARG A 276 -7.66 -0.52 20.11
CA ARG A 276 -8.27 -1.86 20.04
C ARG A 276 -8.21 -2.50 18.66
N LEU A 277 -8.24 -1.68 17.61
CA LEU A 277 -8.21 -2.14 16.21
C LEU A 277 -6.82 -2.04 15.59
N TYR A 278 -5.82 -1.61 16.37
CA TYR A 278 -4.45 -1.35 15.88
C TYR A 278 -4.44 -0.38 14.69
N LEU A 279 -5.23 0.71 14.79
CA LEU A 279 -5.33 1.76 13.78
C LEU A 279 -4.81 3.10 14.31
N SER A 280 -4.46 4.02 13.39
CA SER A 280 -4.22 5.41 13.78
C SER A 280 -5.55 6.10 14.19
N LEU A 281 -5.45 7.11 15.07
CA LEU A 281 -6.61 7.94 15.42
C LEU A 281 -7.22 8.63 14.18
N HIS A 282 -6.38 8.97 13.21
CA HIS A 282 -6.80 9.57 11.94
C HIS A 282 -7.62 8.58 11.11
N THR A 283 -7.17 7.34 11.00
CA THR A 283 -7.87 6.26 10.29
C THR A 283 -9.25 6.00 10.90
N VAL A 284 -9.34 5.95 12.24
CA VAL A 284 -10.65 5.80 12.93
C VAL A 284 -11.56 6.99 12.66
N LYS A 285 -11.03 8.23 12.65
CA LYS A 285 -11.80 9.42 12.27
C LYS A 285 -12.27 9.38 10.82
N ALA A 286 -11.44 8.86 9.90
CA ALA A 286 -11.80 8.68 8.49
C ALA A 286 -12.93 7.66 8.35
N HIS A 287 -12.85 6.49 9.01
CA HIS A 287 -13.93 5.50 9.04
C HIS A 287 -15.22 6.09 9.64
N ALA A 288 -15.13 6.84 10.75
CA ALA A 288 -16.30 7.49 11.34
C ALA A 288 -16.99 8.47 10.37
N ARG A 289 -16.22 9.29 9.63
CA ARG A 289 -16.77 10.19 8.60
C ARG A 289 -17.45 9.40 7.48
N SER A 290 -16.82 8.34 6.99
CA SER A 290 -17.37 7.47 5.96
C SER A 290 -18.67 6.81 6.42
N ILE A 291 -18.70 6.27 7.64
CA ILE A 291 -19.92 5.72 8.28
C ILE A 291 -21.03 6.77 8.32
N TYR A 292 -20.73 7.99 8.76
CA TYR A 292 -21.74 9.07 8.86
C TYR A 292 -22.29 9.45 7.48
N ALA A 293 -21.41 9.54 6.47
CA ALA A 293 -21.83 9.82 5.10
C ALA A 293 -22.72 8.70 4.53
N LYS A 294 -22.31 7.43 4.69
CA LYS A 294 -23.06 6.26 4.22
C LYS A 294 -24.41 6.08 4.92
N LEU A 295 -24.48 6.39 6.19
CA LEU A 295 -25.72 6.35 6.98
C LEU A 295 -26.60 7.60 6.81
N GLY A 296 -26.08 8.66 6.17
CA GLY A 296 -26.80 9.93 6.01
C GLY A 296 -27.04 10.64 7.33
N VAL A 297 -26.06 10.61 8.25
CA VAL A 297 -26.16 11.20 9.59
C VAL A 297 -24.98 12.15 9.86
N SER A 298 -25.16 13.08 10.82
CA SER A 298 -24.15 14.09 11.12
C SER A 298 -23.50 13.93 12.51
N SER A 299 -23.96 12.96 13.31
CA SER A 299 -23.43 12.77 14.67
C SER A 299 -23.24 11.29 15.01
N ARG A 300 -22.34 11.07 15.99
CA ARG A 300 -22.04 9.75 16.56
C ARG A 300 -23.30 9.04 17.07
N THR A 301 -24.13 9.77 17.83
CA THR A 301 -25.36 9.23 18.41
C THR A 301 -26.36 8.82 17.32
N GLN A 302 -26.50 9.65 16.28
CA GLN A 302 -27.34 9.33 15.12
C GLN A 302 -26.82 8.12 14.35
N ALA A 303 -25.50 7.96 14.22
CA ALA A 303 -24.91 6.81 13.55
C ALA A 303 -25.25 5.49 14.28
N VAL A 304 -25.18 5.48 15.60
CA VAL A 304 -25.54 4.30 16.42
C VAL A 304 -27.04 4.00 16.30
N ALA A 305 -27.91 5.02 16.41
CA ALA A 305 -29.36 4.85 16.27
C ALA A 305 -29.72 4.31 14.87
N LYS A 306 -29.15 4.89 13.83
CA LYS A 306 -29.38 4.46 12.45
C LYS A 306 -28.82 3.08 12.16
N GLY A 307 -27.64 2.74 12.71
CA GLY A 307 -27.02 1.42 12.59
C GLY A 307 -27.85 0.32 13.24
N ARG A 308 -28.51 0.60 14.39
CA ARG A 308 -29.48 -0.32 15.00
C ARG A 308 -30.75 -0.47 14.14
N ALA A 309 -31.30 0.62 13.68
CA ALA A 309 -32.49 0.61 12.82
C ALA A 309 -32.30 -0.15 11.51
N LEU A 310 -31.09 -0.19 10.97
CA LEU A 310 -30.71 -0.90 9.75
C LEU A 310 -30.22 -2.34 10.00
N GLY A 311 -30.19 -2.82 11.26
CA GLY A 311 -29.76 -4.16 11.61
C GLY A 311 -28.24 -4.39 11.58
N TYR A 312 -27.43 -3.34 11.45
CA TYR A 312 -25.96 -3.44 11.50
C TYR A 312 -25.41 -3.68 12.92
N LEU A 313 -26.21 -3.40 13.95
CA LEU A 313 -25.88 -3.58 15.36
C LEU A 313 -26.93 -4.46 16.01
N SER A 314 -26.50 -5.59 16.61
CA SER A 314 -27.36 -6.44 17.43
C SER A 314 -27.78 -5.69 18.68
N GLU A 315 -29.01 -5.84 19.14
CA GLU A 315 -29.43 -5.40 20.46
C GLU A 315 -28.68 -6.26 21.51
N ASP A 316 -27.69 -5.66 22.18
CA ASP A 316 -27.12 -6.24 23.39
C ASP A 316 -28.25 -6.39 24.43
N ARG A 317 -28.71 -7.62 24.67
CA ARG A 317 -29.42 -7.91 25.90
C ARG A 317 -28.50 -7.50 27.04
N ARG A 318 -28.88 -6.48 27.80
CA ARG A 318 -28.30 -6.22 29.12
C ARG A 318 -28.39 -7.53 29.90
N PRO A 319 -27.33 -8.05 30.50
CA PRO A 319 -27.49 -9.03 31.55
C PRO A 319 -28.22 -8.32 32.68
N ASP A 320 -29.37 -8.88 33.04
CA ASP A 320 -30.16 -8.46 34.22
C ASP A 320 -29.28 -8.48 35.46
N ALA A 321 -29.56 -7.55 36.34
CA ALA A 321 -28.93 -7.21 37.62
C ALA A 321 -28.64 -8.35 38.55
#